data_d1b6187fc8890a4a0c939d6d01309fbe
#
_entry.id   d1b6187fc8890a4a0c939d6d01309fbe
#
_cell.length_a   1.000
_cell.length_b   1.000
_cell.length_c   1.000
_cell.angle_alpha   90.00
_cell.angle_beta   90.00
_cell.angle_gamma   90.00
#
_symmetry.space_group_name_H-M   'P 1'
#
loop_
_entity.id
_entity.type
_entity.pdbx_description
1 polymer ?
#
loop_
_entity_poly.entity_id
_entity_poly.type
_entity_poly.pdbx_seq_one_letter_code
_entity_poly.pdbx_strand_id
1 'polypeptide(L)'
;MVKGIDVSHYQKVNDWLAVLNDGVEFVFFKAMQGDAYKDPTFVKNVQGAKTAGLDPKAYLFYDPTDDWLDQVDNFLADLKPYGIKEVALDLETIETKWDQNTPEYHLQMLRAVISKLLQAGMVVVIYATYGFIMKYLPNADCFSQCELWLAHYSETMGPIPPPWKTATYWQYSEKGQVSGIVGPVDMDFFLVD
;
A
#
# COMPACT_ATOMS: atom_id res chain seq x y z
N MET A 1 3.62 -18.60 -3.34
CA MET A 1 3.61 -17.30 -2.64
C MET A 1 4.99 -16.69 -2.75
N VAL A 2 5.08 -15.41 -3.06
CA VAL A 2 6.32 -14.65 -3.18
C VAL A 2 6.43 -13.75 -1.96
N LYS A 3 7.61 -13.71 -1.31
CA LYS A 3 7.85 -12.93 -0.09
C LYS A 3 8.10 -11.47 -0.41
N GLY A 4 7.41 -10.58 0.29
CA GLY A 4 7.59 -9.15 0.22
C GLY A 4 7.64 -8.51 1.60
N ILE A 5 7.85 -7.22 1.59
CA ILE A 5 7.81 -6.34 2.77
C ILE A 5 7.20 -5.00 2.39
N ASP A 6 6.74 -4.26 3.39
CA ASP A 6 6.49 -2.84 3.21
C ASP A 6 7.30 -2.00 4.20
N VAL A 7 7.69 -0.81 3.77
CA VAL A 7 8.58 0.06 4.53
C VAL A 7 8.23 1.54 4.36
N SER A 8 8.52 2.30 5.40
CA SER A 8 8.47 3.75 5.44
C SER A 8 9.72 4.31 6.14
N HIS A 9 9.69 5.58 6.51
CA HIS A 9 10.76 6.18 7.32
C HIS A 9 10.95 5.54 8.71
N TYR A 10 10.02 4.71 9.16
CA TYR A 10 10.16 3.99 10.43
C TYR A 10 11.16 2.83 10.35
N GLN A 11 11.36 2.25 9.16
CA GLN A 11 12.31 1.16 8.97
C GLN A 11 13.66 1.70 8.48
N LYS A 12 14.72 1.42 9.22
CA LYS A 12 16.08 1.74 8.80
C LYS A 12 16.66 0.59 7.99
N VAL A 13 16.66 0.75 6.66
CA VAL A 13 17.30 -0.21 5.77
C VAL A 13 18.76 0.17 5.54
N ASN A 14 19.67 -0.75 5.87
CA ASN A 14 21.11 -0.59 5.74
C ASN A 14 21.66 -1.24 4.46
N ASP A 15 21.07 -2.34 4.03
CA ASP A 15 21.57 -3.15 2.90
C ASP A 15 20.43 -3.83 2.12
N TRP A 16 20.10 -3.31 0.95
CA TRP A 16 19.06 -3.85 0.08
C TRP A 16 19.46 -5.18 -0.58
N LEU A 17 20.77 -5.43 -0.78
CA LEU A 17 21.22 -6.72 -1.30
C LEU A 17 21.05 -7.82 -0.24
N ALA A 18 21.27 -7.51 1.03
CA ALA A 18 20.97 -8.44 2.12
C ALA A 18 19.46 -8.73 2.20
N VAL A 19 18.59 -7.74 1.97
CA VAL A 19 17.12 -7.91 1.90
C VAL A 19 16.75 -8.88 0.77
N LEU A 20 17.29 -8.69 -0.44
CA LEU A 20 17.08 -9.60 -1.56
C LEU A 20 17.54 -11.03 -1.23
N ASN A 21 18.75 -11.17 -0.66
CA ASN A 21 19.33 -12.46 -0.29
C ASN A 21 18.55 -13.18 0.83
N ASP A 22 17.75 -12.46 1.60
CA ASP A 22 16.81 -13.01 2.58
C ASP A 22 15.52 -13.54 1.95
N GLY A 23 15.43 -13.50 0.62
CA GLY A 23 14.33 -14.04 -0.18
C GLY A 23 13.16 -13.07 -0.37
N VAL A 24 13.34 -11.80 -0.09
CA VAL A 24 12.38 -10.74 -0.45
C VAL A 24 12.49 -10.45 -1.95
N GLU A 25 11.36 -10.38 -2.65
CA GLU A 25 11.34 -10.14 -4.10
C GLU A 25 10.68 -8.80 -4.46
N PHE A 26 9.69 -8.34 -3.67
CA PHE A 26 9.03 -7.04 -3.87
C PHE A 26 8.95 -6.22 -2.58
N VAL A 27 8.81 -4.91 -2.74
CA VAL A 27 8.70 -3.97 -1.62
C VAL A 27 7.68 -2.88 -1.93
N PHE A 28 6.70 -2.70 -1.04
CA PHE A 28 5.87 -1.51 -1.02
C PHE A 28 6.54 -0.40 -0.21
N PHE A 29 6.71 0.76 -0.82
CA PHE A 29 7.33 1.93 -0.19
C PHE A 29 6.29 3.00 0.11
N LYS A 30 6.26 3.52 1.36
CA LYS A 30 5.52 4.75 1.63
C LYS A 30 6.10 5.87 0.78
N ALA A 31 5.32 6.41 -0.13
CA ALA A 31 5.73 7.58 -0.89
C ALA A 31 5.17 8.86 -0.24
N MET A 32 3.89 8.85 0.09
CA MET A 32 3.20 10.00 0.64
C MET A 32 2.18 9.63 1.70
N GLN A 33 1.76 10.64 2.46
CA GLN A 33 0.57 10.61 3.32
C GLN A 33 -0.19 11.91 3.15
N GLY A 34 -1.50 11.80 2.84
CA GLY A 34 -2.29 12.98 2.53
C GLY A 34 -1.77 13.72 1.31
N ASP A 35 -2.05 15.02 1.24
CA ASP A 35 -1.71 15.86 0.10
C ASP A 35 -0.29 16.46 0.15
N ALA A 36 0.33 16.53 1.33
CA ALA A 36 1.58 17.29 1.52
C ALA A 36 2.76 16.49 2.09
N TYR A 37 2.52 15.45 2.91
CA TYR A 37 3.63 14.72 3.54
C TYR A 37 4.27 13.74 2.55
N LYS A 38 5.57 13.93 2.31
CA LYS A 38 6.41 13.01 1.53
C LYS A 38 7.31 12.22 2.47
N ASP A 39 7.34 10.90 2.30
CA ASP A 39 8.25 10.08 3.11
C ASP A 39 9.71 10.40 2.79
N PRO A 40 10.50 10.86 3.76
CA PRO A 40 11.88 11.33 3.52
C PRO A 40 12.83 10.23 3.05
N THR A 41 12.45 8.97 3.22
CA THR A 41 13.28 7.81 2.84
C THR A 41 12.90 7.22 1.48
N PHE A 42 11.76 7.61 0.90
CA PHE A 42 11.21 7.04 -0.32
C PHE A 42 12.22 6.96 -1.46
N VAL A 43 12.79 8.10 -1.82
CA VAL A 43 13.73 8.19 -2.96
C VAL A 43 14.93 7.26 -2.77
N LYS A 44 15.58 7.34 -1.60
CA LYS A 44 16.75 6.54 -1.28
C LYS A 44 16.42 5.05 -1.29
N ASN A 45 15.29 4.67 -0.71
CA ASN A 45 14.88 3.28 -0.56
C ASN A 45 14.51 2.67 -1.92
N VAL A 46 13.71 3.36 -2.74
CA VAL A 46 13.37 2.89 -4.10
C VAL A 46 14.62 2.69 -4.97
N GLN A 47 15.56 3.65 -4.93
CA GLN A 47 16.79 3.55 -5.71
C GLN A 47 17.66 2.38 -5.23
N GLY A 48 17.80 2.20 -3.93
CA GLY A 48 18.56 1.09 -3.35
C GLY A 48 17.97 -0.28 -3.68
N ALA A 49 16.66 -0.43 -3.52
CA ALA A 49 15.93 -1.65 -3.84
C ALA A 49 16.04 -2.02 -5.33
N LYS A 50 15.83 -1.05 -6.23
CA LYS A 50 16.00 -1.27 -7.68
C LYS A 50 17.43 -1.69 -8.04
N THR A 51 18.42 -1.07 -7.42
CA THR A 51 19.84 -1.43 -7.64
C THR A 51 20.14 -2.85 -7.19
N ALA A 52 19.49 -3.31 -6.13
CA ALA A 52 19.61 -4.68 -5.63
C ALA A 52 18.82 -5.71 -6.47
N GLY A 53 17.90 -5.27 -7.33
CA GLY A 53 17.08 -6.16 -8.17
C GLY A 53 15.70 -6.50 -7.58
N LEU A 54 15.27 -5.78 -6.53
CA LEU A 54 13.92 -5.90 -5.96
C LEU A 54 12.89 -5.19 -6.84
N ASP A 55 11.64 -5.67 -6.84
CA ASP A 55 10.52 -5.05 -7.53
C ASP A 55 9.88 -3.95 -6.65
N PRO A 56 10.05 -2.66 -6.97
CA PRO A 56 9.52 -1.57 -6.17
C PRO A 56 8.08 -1.25 -6.53
N LYS A 57 7.25 -1.21 -5.52
CA LYS A 57 5.88 -0.70 -5.54
C LYS A 57 5.78 0.51 -4.61
N ALA A 58 4.70 1.27 -4.67
CA ALA A 58 4.55 2.43 -3.79
C ALA A 58 3.17 2.47 -3.16
N TYR A 59 3.06 3.09 -1.98
CA TYR A 59 1.76 3.35 -1.41
C TYR A 59 1.56 4.81 -1.01
N LEU A 60 0.32 5.26 -1.15
CA LEU A 60 -0.22 6.50 -0.62
C LEU A 60 -1.04 6.17 0.62
N PHE A 61 -0.59 6.63 1.78
CA PHE A 61 -1.42 6.62 2.98
C PHE A 61 -2.51 7.69 2.82
N TYR A 62 -3.71 7.23 2.45
CA TYR A 62 -4.79 8.14 2.06
C TYR A 62 -5.41 8.84 3.27
N ASP A 63 -5.48 10.16 3.23
CA ASP A 63 -6.17 10.96 4.24
C ASP A 63 -7.56 11.38 3.73
N PRO A 64 -8.66 10.92 4.35
CA PRO A 64 -10.01 11.22 3.86
C PRO A 64 -10.45 12.66 4.09
N THR A 65 -9.64 13.49 4.77
CA THR A 65 -9.93 14.89 5.05
C THR A 65 -9.16 15.87 4.17
N ASP A 66 -8.11 15.40 3.49
CA ASP A 66 -7.34 16.20 2.55
C ASP A 66 -7.98 16.19 1.15
N ASP A 67 -7.59 17.13 0.29
CA ASP A 67 -8.08 17.16 -1.09
C ASP A 67 -7.61 15.91 -1.86
N TRP A 68 -8.56 15.12 -2.34
CA TRP A 68 -8.27 13.86 -3.02
C TRP A 68 -7.47 14.06 -4.32
N LEU A 69 -7.70 15.19 -5.01
CA LEU A 69 -7.04 15.49 -6.28
C LEU A 69 -5.57 15.83 -6.07
N ASP A 70 -5.30 16.67 -5.06
CA ASP A 70 -3.93 17.06 -4.70
C ASP A 70 -3.14 15.84 -4.21
N GLN A 71 -3.74 14.95 -3.41
CA GLN A 71 -3.11 13.69 -2.99
C GLN A 71 -2.66 12.86 -4.19
N VAL A 72 -3.56 12.62 -5.16
CA VAL A 72 -3.25 11.78 -6.33
C VAL A 72 -2.26 12.44 -7.27
N ASP A 73 -2.39 13.74 -7.53
CA ASP A 73 -1.50 14.46 -8.44
C ASP A 73 -0.07 14.53 -7.90
N ASN A 74 0.09 14.83 -6.62
CA ASN A 74 1.39 14.84 -5.95
C ASN A 74 2.00 13.43 -5.91
N PHE A 75 1.21 12.41 -5.59
CA PHE A 75 1.66 11.02 -5.59
C PHE A 75 2.16 10.57 -6.96
N LEU A 76 1.37 10.78 -8.03
CA LEU A 76 1.78 10.45 -9.40
C LEU A 76 3.03 11.21 -9.85
N ALA A 77 3.15 12.49 -9.47
CA ALA A 77 4.33 13.29 -9.78
C ALA A 77 5.60 12.71 -9.11
N ASP A 78 5.50 12.29 -7.86
CA ASP A 78 6.61 11.71 -7.11
C ASP A 78 7.04 10.34 -7.66
N LEU A 79 6.11 9.54 -8.20
CA LEU A 79 6.43 8.22 -8.75
C LEU A 79 7.02 8.25 -10.16
N LYS A 80 6.73 9.30 -10.93
CA LYS A 80 7.10 9.39 -12.36
C LYS A 80 8.58 9.09 -12.65
N PRO A 81 9.57 9.57 -11.86
CA PRO A 81 10.98 9.31 -12.13
C PRO A 81 11.40 7.86 -11.97
N TYR A 82 10.61 7.05 -11.25
CA TYR A 82 11.00 5.68 -10.86
C TYR A 82 10.38 4.60 -11.74
N GLY A 83 9.37 4.95 -12.57
CA GLY A 83 8.69 3.99 -13.45
C GLY A 83 7.85 2.96 -12.70
N ILE A 84 7.48 3.24 -11.46
CA ILE A 84 6.56 2.39 -10.67
C ILE A 84 5.20 2.39 -11.34
N LYS A 85 4.59 1.21 -11.49
CA LYS A 85 3.30 1.01 -12.16
C LYS A 85 2.23 0.40 -11.27
N GLU A 86 2.64 -0.18 -10.18
CA GLU A 86 1.74 -0.77 -9.21
C GLU A 86 1.76 0.03 -7.92
N VAL A 87 0.59 0.49 -7.51
CA VAL A 87 0.44 1.43 -6.40
C VAL A 87 -0.67 1.01 -5.46
N ALA A 88 -0.43 1.13 -4.16
CA ALA A 88 -1.45 0.88 -3.17
C ALA A 88 -2.04 2.18 -2.61
N LEU A 89 -3.37 2.18 -2.43
CA LEU A 89 -4.07 3.09 -1.55
C LEU A 89 -4.17 2.42 -0.18
N ASP A 90 -3.47 2.98 0.77
CA ASP A 90 -3.44 2.51 2.15
C ASP A 90 -4.60 3.17 2.90
N LEU A 91 -5.64 2.36 3.16
CA LEU A 91 -6.90 2.76 3.77
C LEU A 91 -7.00 2.19 5.18
N GLU A 92 -6.60 3.00 6.15
CA GLU A 92 -6.63 2.61 7.55
C GLU A 92 -7.09 3.74 8.47
N THR A 93 -7.29 3.43 9.75
CA THR A 93 -7.82 4.40 10.70
C THR A 93 -6.79 5.46 11.03
N ILE A 94 -7.12 6.72 10.75
CA ILE A 94 -6.39 7.90 11.17
C ILE A 94 -7.25 8.62 12.22
N GLU A 95 -7.02 8.37 13.49
CA GLU A 95 -7.82 8.96 14.57
C GLU A 95 -9.34 8.86 14.29
N THR A 96 -10.03 10.02 14.23
CA THR A 96 -11.47 10.11 13.92
C THR A 96 -11.76 10.63 12.51
N LYS A 97 -10.77 10.71 11.64
CA LYS A 97 -10.94 11.34 10.31
C LYS A 97 -11.98 10.63 9.44
N TRP A 98 -11.98 9.30 9.45
CA TRP A 98 -12.98 8.51 8.74
C TRP A 98 -14.41 8.61 9.31
N ASP A 99 -14.55 9.02 10.57
CA ASP A 99 -15.86 9.22 11.20
C ASP A 99 -16.49 10.60 10.88
N GLN A 100 -15.76 11.49 10.18
CA GLN A 100 -16.23 12.83 9.83
C GLN A 100 -17.21 12.87 8.65
N ASN A 101 -17.25 11.80 7.86
CA ASN A 101 -18.09 11.72 6.68
C ASN A 101 -18.81 10.36 6.60
N THR A 102 -19.82 10.29 5.72
CA THR A 102 -20.55 9.03 5.51
C THR A 102 -19.77 8.07 4.62
N PRO A 103 -20.07 6.75 4.68
CA PRO A 103 -19.50 5.77 3.76
C PRO A 103 -19.70 6.15 2.28
N GLU A 104 -20.86 6.71 1.92
CA GLU A 104 -21.18 7.12 0.55
C GLU A 104 -20.24 8.25 0.08
N TYR A 105 -19.92 9.21 0.96
CA TYR A 105 -18.98 10.29 0.65
C TYR A 105 -17.57 9.70 0.41
N HIS A 106 -17.10 8.83 1.30
CA HIS A 106 -15.80 8.18 1.13
C HIS A 106 -15.71 7.38 -0.17
N LEU A 107 -16.76 6.60 -0.49
CA LEU A 107 -16.81 5.85 -1.74
C LEU A 107 -16.83 6.75 -2.97
N GLN A 108 -17.51 7.91 -2.91
CA GLN A 108 -17.49 8.89 -3.99
C GLN A 108 -16.08 9.42 -4.25
N MET A 109 -15.34 9.81 -3.19
CA MET A 109 -13.98 10.32 -3.31
C MET A 109 -13.03 9.22 -3.81
N LEU A 110 -13.09 8.03 -3.23
CA LEU A 110 -12.25 6.92 -3.65
C LEU A 110 -12.49 6.48 -5.10
N ARG A 111 -13.73 6.56 -5.61
CA ARG A 111 -14.01 6.35 -7.05
C ARG A 111 -13.24 7.33 -7.93
N ALA A 112 -13.18 8.60 -7.53
CA ALA A 112 -12.44 9.62 -8.28
C ALA A 112 -10.93 9.34 -8.23
N VAL A 113 -10.39 9.04 -7.05
CA VAL A 113 -8.99 8.65 -6.85
C VAL A 113 -8.62 7.46 -7.72
N ILE A 114 -9.35 6.34 -7.61
CA ILE A 114 -9.10 5.11 -8.36
C ILE A 114 -9.18 5.37 -9.87
N SER A 115 -10.22 6.08 -10.32
CA SER A 115 -10.38 6.42 -11.74
C SER A 115 -9.17 7.17 -12.27
N LYS A 116 -8.66 8.14 -11.52
CA LYS A 116 -7.48 8.93 -11.92
C LYS A 116 -6.20 8.10 -11.98
N LEU A 117 -5.98 7.23 -11.01
CA LEU A 117 -4.83 6.31 -11.00
C LEU A 117 -4.88 5.33 -12.18
N LEU A 118 -6.06 4.73 -12.46
CA LEU A 118 -6.25 3.83 -13.60
C LEU A 118 -6.04 4.57 -14.94
N GLN A 119 -6.53 5.80 -15.08
CA GLN A 119 -6.29 6.63 -16.28
C GLN A 119 -4.81 6.98 -16.47
N ALA A 120 -4.04 7.07 -15.38
CA ALA A 120 -2.59 7.23 -15.43
C ALA A 120 -1.84 5.93 -15.77
N GLY A 121 -2.56 4.82 -16.00
CA GLY A 121 -2.00 3.51 -16.34
C GLY A 121 -1.39 2.77 -15.15
N MET A 122 -1.87 3.05 -13.93
CA MET A 122 -1.46 2.34 -12.73
C MET A 122 -2.29 1.08 -12.51
N VAL A 123 -1.67 0.02 -12.01
CA VAL A 123 -2.35 -1.08 -11.32
C VAL A 123 -2.63 -0.60 -9.90
N VAL A 124 -3.90 -0.60 -9.51
CA VAL A 124 -4.33 -0.06 -8.20
C VAL A 124 -4.61 -1.19 -7.24
N VAL A 125 -3.95 -1.16 -6.11
CA VAL A 125 -4.11 -2.08 -4.99
C VAL A 125 -4.80 -1.34 -3.84
N ILE A 126 -5.74 -1.97 -3.17
CA ILE A 126 -6.36 -1.44 -1.94
C ILE A 126 -5.77 -2.19 -0.75
N TYR A 127 -5.05 -1.49 0.11
CA TYR A 127 -4.61 -2.03 1.40
C TYR A 127 -5.64 -1.66 2.46
N ALA A 128 -6.12 -2.65 3.19
CA ALA A 128 -6.99 -2.46 4.34
C ALA A 128 -7.13 -3.75 5.17
N THR A 129 -7.63 -3.61 6.41
CA THR A 129 -8.18 -4.73 7.16
C THR A 129 -9.62 -5.04 6.74
N TYR A 130 -10.06 -6.29 6.94
CA TYR A 130 -11.46 -6.66 6.74
C TYR A 130 -12.42 -5.75 7.53
N GLY A 131 -12.12 -5.51 8.81
CA GLY A 131 -12.96 -4.69 9.68
C GLY A 131 -13.10 -3.26 9.21
N PHE A 132 -12.01 -2.68 8.67
CA PHE A 132 -12.03 -1.32 8.12
C PHE A 132 -12.98 -1.23 6.92
N ILE A 133 -12.87 -2.14 5.94
CA ILE A 133 -13.74 -2.15 4.77
C ILE A 133 -15.21 -2.28 5.18
N MET A 134 -15.52 -3.22 6.06
CA MET A 134 -16.91 -3.45 6.49
C MET A 134 -17.51 -2.29 7.28
N LYS A 135 -16.69 -1.53 8.00
CA LYS A 135 -17.16 -0.37 8.78
C LYS A 135 -17.33 0.89 7.93
N TYR A 136 -16.31 1.25 7.15
CA TYR A 136 -16.25 2.56 6.49
C TYR A 136 -16.61 2.53 5.01
N LEU A 137 -16.49 1.39 4.36
CA LEU A 137 -16.60 1.24 2.90
C LEU A 137 -17.51 0.05 2.51
N PRO A 138 -18.65 -0.15 3.18
CA PRO A 138 -19.56 -1.23 2.79
C PRO A 138 -20.06 -1.00 1.35
N ASN A 139 -20.20 -2.08 0.56
CA ASN A 139 -20.67 -2.03 -0.83
C ASN A 139 -19.73 -1.26 -1.78
N ALA A 140 -18.42 -1.38 -1.58
CA ALA A 140 -17.39 -0.71 -2.38
C ALA A 140 -17.21 -1.35 -3.77
N ASP A 141 -18.23 -1.28 -4.64
CA ASP A 141 -18.22 -1.80 -6.02
C ASP A 141 -17.10 -1.17 -6.89
N CYS A 142 -16.67 0.06 -6.57
CA CYS A 142 -15.56 0.71 -7.25
C CYS A 142 -14.23 -0.05 -7.08
N PHE A 143 -14.10 -0.87 -6.04
CA PHE A 143 -12.91 -1.68 -5.82
C PHE A 143 -12.82 -2.92 -6.71
N SER A 144 -13.87 -3.26 -7.45
CA SER A 144 -13.87 -4.44 -8.35
C SER A 144 -12.80 -4.38 -9.47
N GLN A 145 -12.25 -3.19 -9.74
CA GLN A 145 -11.17 -2.97 -10.70
C GLN A 145 -9.78 -2.91 -10.04
N CYS A 146 -9.73 -3.07 -8.72
CA CYS A 146 -8.51 -2.98 -7.93
C CYS A 146 -8.14 -4.35 -7.37
N GLU A 147 -6.87 -4.54 -7.13
CA GLU A 147 -6.37 -5.68 -6.38
C GLU A 147 -6.54 -5.46 -4.87
N LEU A 148 -6.52 -6.54 -4.08
CA LEU A 148 -6.60 -6.45 -2.62
C LEU A 148 -5.26 -6.82 -1.98
N TRP A 149 -4.79 -5.96 -1.10
CA TRP A 149 -3.73 -6.23 -0.14
C TRP A 149 -4.35 -6.28 1.26
N LEU A 150 -4.65 -7.49 1.71
CA LEU A 150 -5.35 -7.71 2.98
C LEU A 150 -4.37 -7.67 4.14
N ALA A 151 -4.59 -6.77 5.09
CA ALA A 151 -3.89 -6.81 6.38
C ALA A 151 -4.63 -7.75 7.35
N HIS A 152 -3.95 -8.83 7.72
CA HIS A 152 -4.44 -9.79 8.71
C HIS A 152 -3.27 -10.53 9.35
N TYR A 153 -2.87 -10.13 10.54
CA TYR A 153 -1.70 -10.65 11.25
C TYR A 153 -2.01 -12.01 11.90
N SER A 154 -1.77 -13.06 11.16
CA SER A 154 -2.10 -14.43 11.56
C SER A 154 -1.29 -15.44 10.74
N GLU A 155 -1.32 -16.72 11.15
CA GLU A 155 -0.73 -17.82 10.36
C GLU A 155 -1.61 -18.21 9.15
N THR A 156 -2.86 -17.79 9.13
CA THR A 156 -3.81 -18.06 8.04
C THR A 156 -4.47 -16.76 7.60
N MET A 157 -4.69 -16.63 6.30
CA MET A 157 -5.36 -15.46 5.74
C MET A 157 -6.81 -15.36 6.29
N GLY A 158 -7.20 -14.14 6.65
CA GLY A 158 -8.52 -13.82 7.17
C GLY A 158 -9.63 -13.85 6.11
N PRO A 159 -10.85 -13.49 6.49
CA PRO A 159 -11.97 -13.37 5.56
C PRO A 159 -11.68 -12.28 4.52
N ILE A 160 -12.12 -12.52 3.28
CA ILE A 160 -12.00 -11.58 2.18
C ILE A 160 -13.23 -10.66 2.16
N PRO A 161 -13.04 -9.31 2.22
CA PRO A 161 -14.18 -8.40 2.12
C PRO A 161 -14.68 -8.32 0.66
N PRO A 162 -16.00 -8.10 0.46
CA PRO A 162 -16.49 -7.80 -0.88
C PRO A 162 -15.92 -6.47 -1.40
N PRO A 163 -15.74 -6.28 -2.72
CA PRO A 163 -16.20 -7.14 -3.80
C PRO A 163 -15.25 -8.29 -4.18
N TRP A 164 -14.09 -8.38 -3.53
CA TRP A 164 -13.08 -9.39 -3.87
C TRP A 164 -13.51 -10.80 -3.48
N LYS A 165 -12.94 -11.78 -4.17
CA LYS A 165 -13.08 -13.21 -3.85
C LYS A 165 -11.78 -13.79 -3.30
N THR A 166 -10.67 -13.16 -3.64
CA THR A 166 -9.31 -13.51 -3.22
C THR A 166 -8.55 -12.23 -2.90
N ALA A 167 -7.48 -12.34 -2.13
CA ALA A 167 -6.48 -11.28 -2.02
C ALA A 167 -5.36 -11.50 -3.05
N THR A 168 -4.76 -10.43 -3.55
CA THR A 168 -3.53 -10.47 -4.34
C THR A 168 -2.31 -10.43 -3.44
N TYR A 169 -2.39 -9.64 -2.39
CA TYR A 169 -1.36 -9.52 -1.36
C TYR A 169 -1.95 -9.76 0.02
N TRP A 170 -1.13 -10.28 0.91
CA TRP A 170 -1.47 -10.50 2.30
C TRP A 170 -0.34 -10.03 3.21
N GLN A 171 -0.59 -8.98 4.00
CA GLN A 171 0.29 -8.57 5.09
C GLN A 171 -0.03 -9.44 6.31
N TYR A 172 0.88 -10.37 6.63
CA TYR A 172 0.64 -11.39 7.64
C TYR A 172 1.29 -11.12 9.00
N SER A 173 2.21 -10.14 9.07
CA SER A 173 2.93 -9.81 10.30
C SER A 173 3.47 -8.38 10.25
N GLU A 174 3.43 -7.69 11.38
CA GLU A 174 4.10 -6.40 11.64
C GLU A 174 5.42 -6.56 12.43
N LYS A 175 5.90 -7.79 12.62
CA LYS A 175 7.02 -8.13 13.53
C LYS A 175 8.08 -9.00 12.87
N GLY A 176 8.16 -8.94 11.54
CA GLY A 176 9.15 -9.70 10.78
C GLY A 176 10.58 -9.26 11.07
N GLN A 177 11.51 -10.15 10.77
CA GLN A 177 12.94 -9.86 10.82
C GLN A 177 13.51 -10.18 9.42
N VAL A 178 14.17 -9.21 8.81
CA VAL A 178 14.78 -9.35 7.48
C VAL A 178 16.21 -8.84 7.53
N SER A 179 17.13 -9.64 6.98
CA SER A 179 18.54 -9.26 6.88
C SER A 179 18.69 -7.93 6.14
N GLY A 180 19.51 -7.03 6.65
CA GLY A 180 19.68 -5.69 6.06
C GLY A 180 18.74 -4.61 6.60
N ILE A 181 17.74 -4.98 7.42
CA ILE A 181 16.82 -4.04 8.08
C ILE A 181 17.05 -4.06 9.59
N VAL A 182 16.99 -2.90 10.21
CA VAL A 182 17.13 -2.76 11.68
C VAL A 182 15.74 -2.72 12.32
N GLY A 183 15.50 -3.65 13.23
CA GLY A 183 14.21 -3.78 13.93
C GLY A 183 13.15 -4.55 13.14
N PRO A 184 11.90 -4.52 13.60
CA PRO A 184 10.81 -5.22 12.94
C PRO A 184 10.41 -4.53 11.64
N VAL A 185 9.89 -5.35 10.72
CA VAL A 185 9.36 -4.90 9.43
C VAL A 185 8.08 -5.67 9.11
N ASP A 186 7.19 -5.03 8.38
CA ASP A 186 5.96 -5.62 7.91
C ASP A 186 6.24 -6.64 6.81
N MET A 187 5.58 -7.79 6.91
CA MET A 187 5.83 -8.96 6.07
C MET A 187 4.63 -9.27 5.22
N ASP A 188 4.89 -9.45 3.93
CA ASP A 188 3.88 -9.65 2.92
C ASP A 188 4.09 -10.94 2.13
N PHE A 189 2.99 -11.46 1.60
CA PHE A 189 3.00 -12.42 0.53
C PHE A 189 2.26 -11.88 -0.69
N PHE A 190 2.84 -12.04 -1.87
CA PHE A 190 2.11 -12.03 -3.12
C PHE A 190 1.57 -13.45 -3.36
N LEU A 191 0.26 -13.53 -3.53
CA LEU A 191 -0.46 -14.80 -3.67
C LEU A 191 -0.56 -15.14 -5.16
N VAL A 192 0.41 -15.89 -5.65
CA VAL A 192 0.37 -16.41 -7.02
C VAL A 192 -0.66 -17.54 -7.07
N ASP A 193 -1.58 -17.49 -8.04
CA ASP A 193 -2.50 -18.59 -8.36
C ASP A 193 -1.77 -19.85 -8.87
#